data_c9ae9830bf91e40d576464a1c028fb53
#
_entry.id   c9ae9830bf91e40d576464a1c028fb53
#
_cell.length_a   1.000
_cell.length_b   1.000
_cell.length_c   1.000
_cell.angle_alpha   90.00
_cell.angle_beta   90.00
_cell.angle_gamma   90.00
#
_symmetry.space_group_name_H-M   'P 1'
#
loop_
_entity.id
_entity.type
_entity.pdbx_description
1 polymer ?
#
loop_
_entity_poly.entity_id
_entity_poly.type
_entity_poly.pdbx_seq_one_letter_code
_entity_poly.pdbx_strand_id
1 'polypeptide(L)'
;DALGITLVQGGFLLSMVQMAGMLVGVFAGLTADGIGLRRSVIAGQCIFALASLGGIWVGQAEHLLLLRAFEGLGFLLAVLPVPSLIRQLVSPERLALHLGFWGTYMATGTAIALFGGPLLMGLTGWQGLWGLLAVVSALMALWVWLQVPSERQRLGALAAATNPVPTESALARLRLTLTSAGPWRIAIVFSMYSSQWLAVIGFLPSVYAQAGLSSQTAGALTALASLVNVTGSIAAGRLLHRGVCSRHLLYLGFISMTLTAFLAFGPLTADAPVLRYLAVLLFSAIGGVIPGTLFSLAVHVAPNARTVSTTVGWMQQCSSAGQFLGPPLVAWVAGLAGGWQWTWTMTGAASLVGLLIASGVTLRRPDPMP
;
A
#
# COMPACT_ATOMS: atom_id res chain seq x y z
N ASP A 1 -1.01 25.17 -0.59
CA ASP A 1 -1.06 26.64 -0.56
C ASP A 1 -2.20 27.19 -1.41
N ALA A 2 -2.39 26.75 -2.67
CA ALA A 2 -3.42 27.28 -3.58
C ALA A 2 -4.87 27.17 -3.07
N LEU A 3 -5.18 26.19 -2.23
CA LEU A 3 -6.50 25.95 -1.65
C LEU A 3 -6.59 26.30 -0.15
N GLY A 4 -5.54 26.87 0.45
CA GLY A 4 -5.51 27.30 1.87
C GLY A 4 -5.72 26.15 2.87
N ILE A 5 -5.40 24.90 2.50
CA ILE A 5 -5.63 23.72 3.36
C ILE A 5 -4.67 23.67 4.54
N THR A 6 -5.19 23.25 5.70
CA THR A 6 -4.39 23.01 6.90
C THR A 6 -3.53 21.74 6.74
N LEU A 7 -2.49 21.59 7.58
CA LEU A 7 -1.64 20.39 7.58
C LEU A 7 -2.44 19.10 7.83
N VAL A 8 -3.44 19.15 8.72
CA VAL A 8 -4.32 18.00 9.01
C VAL A 8 -5.21 17.68 7.81
N GLN A 9 -5.79 18.68 7.15
CA GLN A 9 -6.53 18.47 5.89
C GLN A 9 -5.63 17.87 4.80
N GLY A 10 -4.37 18.30 4.72
CA GLY A 10 -3.36 17.70 3.85
C GLY A 10 -3.12 16.21 4.16
N GLY A 11 -3.09 15.86 5.45
CA GLY A 11 -3.02 14.47 5.92
C GLY A 11 -4.22 13.65 5.47
N PHE A 12 -5.43 14.17 5.57
CA PHE A 12 -6.63 13.53 5.05
C PHE A 12 -6.62 13.40 3.53
N LEU A 13 -6.18 14.43 2.79
CA LEU A 13 -6.04 14.34 1.33
C LEU A 13 -5.08 13.22 0.89
N LEU A 14 -3.98 13.04 1.62
CA LEU A 14 -3.03 11.96 1.38
C LEU A 14 -3.66 10.59 1.62
N SER A 15 -4.45 10.45 2.68
CA SER A 15 -4.95 9.16 3.16
C SER A 15 -6.37 8.80 2.69
N MET A 16 -7.16 9.73 2.17
CA MET A 16 -8.58 9.55 1.85
C MET A 16 -8.81 8.41 0.82
N VAL A 17 -7.89 8.22 -0.11
CA VAL A 17 -7.93 7.08 -1.07
C VAL A 17 -8.01 5.74 -0.34
N GLN A 18 -7.43 5.62 0.85
CA GLN A 18 -7.44 4.39 1.63
C GLN A 18 -8.74 4.15 2.40
N MET A 19 -9.62 5.17 2.50
CA MET A 19 -10.90 5.05 3.20
C MET A 19 -11.78 3.94 2.61
N ALA A 20 -11.85 3.84 1.30
CA ALA A 20 -12.61 2.77 0.65
C ALA A 20 -12.03 1.39 0.98
N GLY A 21 -10.68 1.25 0.98
CA GLY A 21 -9.99 0.03 1.39
C GLY A 21 -10.30 -0.36 2.83
N MET A 22 -10.30 0.62 3.73
CA MET A 22 -10.63 0.45 5.14
C MET A 22 -12.07 -0.03 5.35
N LEU A 23 -13.04 0.55 4.64
CA LEU A 23 -14.47 0.26 4.84
C LEU A 23 -14.94 -1.02 4.14
N VAL A 24 -14.50 -1.24 2.89
CA VAL A 24 -15.09 -2.28 2.04
C VAL A 24 -14.07 -3.22 1.39
N GLY A 25 -12.81 -3.19 1.78
CA GLY A 25 -11.73 -3.94 1.14
C GLY A 25 -12.00 -5.43 0.97
N VAL A 26 -12.49 -6.13 2.00
CA VAL A 26 -12.84 -7.55 1.92
C VAL A 26 -14.05 -7.78 0.99
N PHE A 27 -15.05 -6.91 1.06
CA PHE A 27 -16.24 -7.03 0.20
C PHE A 27 -15.94 -6.71 -1.26
N ALA A 28 -15.02 -5.79 -1.53
CA ALA A 28 -14.60 -5.47 -2.90
C ALA A 28 -13.95 -6.68 -3.59
N GLY A 29 -13.18 -7.50 -2.86
CA GLY A 29 -12.66 -8.77 -3.35
C GLY A 29 -13.77 -9.76 -3.72
N LEU A 30 -14.82 -9.84 -2.88
CA LEU A 30 -15.98 -10.71 -3.14
C LEU A 30 -16.83 -10.24 -4.33
N THR A 31 -17.00 -8.92 -4.48
CA THR A 31 -17.78 -8.34 -5.59
C THR A 31 -17.02 -8.38 -6.92
N ALA A 32 -15.70 -8.29 -6.91
CA ALA A 32 -14.89 -8.45 -8.11
C ALA A 32 -15.09 -9.81 -8.78
N ASP A 33 -15.27 -10.87 -7.99
CA ASP A 33 -15.60 -12.20 -8.49
C ASP A 33 -17.00 -12.23 -9.16
N GLY A 34 -17.97 -11.44 -8.68
CA GLY A 34 -19.32 -11.38 -9.22
C GLY A 34 -19.45 -10.53 -10.49
N ILE A 35 -18.76 -9.38 -10.56
CA ILE A 35 -18.78 -8.48 -11.72
C ILE A 35 -17.90 -9.00 -12.86
N GLY A 36 -16.87 -9.76 -12.51
CA GLY A 36 -15.81 -10.23 -13.40
C GLY A 36 -14.53 -9.42 -13.25
N LEU A 37 -13.40 -10.13 -13.17
CA LEU A 37 -12.08 -9.52 -12.83
C LEU A 37 -11.69 -8.42 -13.82
N ARG A 38 -11.82 -8.66 -15.13
CA ARG A 38 -11.52 -7.68 -16.18
C ARG A 38 -12.43 -6.46 -16.10
N ARG A 39 -13.74 -6.67 -15.93
CA ARG A 39 -14.73 -5.59 -15.82
C ARG A 39 -14.48 -4.74 -14.59
N SER A 40 -14.10 -5.37 -13.47
CA SER A 40 -13.75 -4.68 -12.23
C SER A 40 -12.54 -3.75 -12.44
N VAL A 41 -11.46 -4.24 -13.07
CA VAL A 41 -10.28 -3.40 -13.38
C VAL A 41 -10.66 -2.23 -14.29
N ILE A 42 -11.44 -2.46 -15.36
CA ILE A 42 -11.88 -1.39 -16.26
C ILE A 42 -12.72 -0.36 -15.52
N ALA A 43 -13.71 -0.79 -14.71
CA ALA A 43 -14.54 0.10 -13.91
C ALA A 43 -13.70 0.95 -12.94
N GLY A 44 -12.73 0.33 -12.27
CA GLY A 44 -11.79 1.04 -11.39
C GLY A 44 -10.99 2.11 -12.11
N GLN A 45 -10.45 1.79 -13.29
CA GLN A 45 -9.71 2.75 -14.12
C GLN A 45 -10.62 3.88 -14.65
N CYS A 46 -11.88 3.58 -15.00
CA CYS A 46 -12.84 4.61 -15.37
C CYS A 46 -13.16 5.55 -14.22
N ILE A 47 -13.33 5.02 -12.99
CA ILE A 47 -13.52 5.85 -11.80
C ILE A 47 -12.30 6.76 -11.57
N PHE A 48 -11.08 6.25 -11.69
CA PHE A 48 -9.87 7.07 -11.61
C PHE A 48 -9.86 8.17 -12.67
N ALA A 49 -10.16 7.84 -13.93
CA ALA A 49 -10.19 8.81 -15.01
C ALA A 49 -11.20 9.93 -14.74
N LEU A 50 -12.42 9.58 -14.31
CA LEU A 50 -13.49 10.56 -14.02
C LEU A 50 -13.17 11.40 -12.78
N ALA A 51 -12.69 10.80 -11.70
CA ALA A 51 -12.31 11.52 -10.49
C ALA A 51 -11.14 12.47 -10.76
N SER A 52 -10.11 12.01 -11.48
CA SER A 52 -8.98 12.85 -11.88
C SER A 52 -9.41 13.96 -12.85
N LEU A 53 -10.30 13.70 -13.78
CA LEU A 53 -10.85 14.73 -14.65
C LEU A 53 -11.60 15.80 -13.83
N GLY A 54 -12.46 15.38 -12.89
CA GLY A 54 -13.14 16.29 -11.96
C GLY A 54 -12.18 17.15 -11.14
N GLY A 55 -11.02 16.59 -10.79
CA GLY A 55 -9.96 17.27 -10.04
C GLY A 55 -9.44 18.55 -10.70
N ILE A 56 -9.52 18.67 -12.02
CA ILE A 56 -9.06 19.85 -12.78
C ILE A 56 -9.81 21.12 -12.36
N TRP A 57 -11.10 21.00 -12.05
CA TRP A 57 -11.97 22.15 -11.76
C TRP A 57 -12.26 22.37 -10.27
N VAL A 58 -11.56 21.64 -9.40
CA VAL A 58 -11.77 21.80 -7.94
C VAL A 58 -11.28 23.16 -7.46
N GLY A 59 -12.15 23.87 -6.75
CA GLY A 59 -11.85 25.15 -6.10
C GLY A 59 -11.85 25.10 -4.57
N GLN A 60 -12.26 23.96 -3.96
CA GLN A 60 -12.41 23.81 -2.51
C GLN A 60 -11.84 22.47 -2.03
N ALA A 61 -11.30 22.46 -0.81
CA ALA A 61 -10.68 21.26 -0.23
C ALA A 61 -11.66 20.09 -0.07
N GLU A 62 -12.92 20.38 0.26
CA GLU A 62 -13.96 19.36 0.47
C GLU A 62 -14.28 18.58 -0.83
N HIS A 63 -14.36 19.29 -1.95
CA HIS A 63 -14.56 18.65 -3.25
C HIS A 63 -13.38 17.73 -3.60
N LEU A 64 -12.16 18.16 -3.27
CA LEU A 64 -10.96 17.33 -3.48
C LEU A 64 -10.97 16.08 -2.60
N LEU A 65 -11.36 16.21 -1.32
CA LEU A 65 -11.53 15.07 -0.41
C LEU A 65 -12.57 14.07 -0.93
N LEU A 66 -13.69 14.56 -1.46
CA LEU A 66 -14.71 13.69 -2.06
C LEU A 66 -14.18 12.93 -3.28
N LEU A 67 -13.47 13.61 -4.18
CA LEU A 67 -12.84 12.97 -5.34
C LEU A 67 -11.81 11.91 -4.91
N ARG A 68 -11.02 12.19 -3.87
CA ARG A 68 -10.08 11.22 -3.28
C ARG A 68 -10.79 9.97 -2.75
N ALA A 69 -11.98 10.12 -2.15
CA ALA A 69 -12.76 8.96 -1.71
C ALA A 69 -13.24 8.11 -2.91
N PHE A 70 -13.70 8.75 -4.01
CA PHE A 70 -14.03 8.05 -5.25
C PHE A 70 -12.82 7.36 -5.87
N GLU A 71 -11.65 8.00 -5.88
CA GLU A 71 -10.41 7.36 -6.31
C GLU A 71 -10.09 6.11 -5.47
N GLY A 72 -10.39 6.14 -4.16
CA GLY A 72 -10.27 4.97 -3.29
C GLY A 72 -11.12 3.79 -3.75
N LEU A 73 -12.36 4.02 -4.18
CA LEU A 73 -13.20 2.98 -4.79
C LEU A 73 -12.61 2.47 -6.10
N GLY A 74 -12.15 3.38 -6.96
CA GLY A 74 -11.44 3.03 -8.19
C GLY A 74 -10.21 2.18 -7.93
N PHE A 75 -9.44 2.52 -6.89
CA PHE A 75 -8.25 1.77 -6.47
C PHE A 75 -8.57 0.32 -6.11
N LEU A 76 -9.58 0.10 -5.29
CA LEU A 76 -9.99 -1.26 -4.90
C LEU A 76 -10.39 -2.10 -6.11
N LEU A 77 -11.25 -1.54 -6.97
CA LEU A 77 -11.75 -2.22 -8.16
C LEU A 77 -10.64 -2.49 -9.18
N ALA A 78 -9.63 -1.61 -9.26
CA ALA A 78 -8.51 -1.78 -10.18
C ALA A 78 -7.46 -2.75 -9.65
N VAL A 79 -7.14 -2.73 -8.33
CA VAL A 79 -5.95 -3.41 -7.78
C VAL A 79 -6.27 -4.80 -7.25
N LEU A 80 -7.38 -4.99 -6.50
CA LEU A 80 -7.69 -6.27 -5.85
C LEU A 80 -7.88 -7.46 -6.82
N PRO A 81 -8.51 -7.29 -8.00
CA PRO A 81 -8.68 -8.41 -8.93
C PRO A 81 -7.42 -8.80 -9.69
N VAL A 82 -6.38 -7.92 -9.75
CA VAL A 82 -5.23 -8.12 -10.63
C VAL A 82 -4.43 -9.40 -10.34
N PRO A 83 -4.11 -9.79 -9.10
CA PRO A 83 -3.44 -11.06 -8.83
C PRO A 83 -4.19 -12.27 -9.36
N SER A 84 -5.51 -12.30 -9.18
CA SER A 84 -6.38 -13.36 -9.70
C SER A 84 -6.45 -13.34 -11.24
N LEU A 85 -6.44 -12.15 -11.83
CA LEU A 85 -6.43 -11.98 -13.28
C LEU A 85 -5.09 -12.46 -13.87
N ILE A 86 -3.96 -12.12 -13.26
CA ILE A 86 -2.63 -12.60 -13.64
C ILE A 86 -2.59 -14.13 -13.59
N ARG A 87 -3.10 -14.75 -12.52
CA ARG A 87 -3.19 -16.22 -12.40
C ARG A 87 -3.95 -16.88 -13.54
N GLN A 88 -4.94 -16.21 -14.12
CA GLN A 88 -5.74 -16.75 -15.23
C GLN A 88 -5.09 -16.53 -16.60
N LEU A 89 -4.11 -15.63 -16.71
CA LEU A 89 -3.52 -15.22 -17.98
C LEU A 89 -2.10 -15.76 -18.22
N VAL A 90 -1.40 -16.16 -17.15
CA VAL A 90 0.00 -16.60 -17.23
C VAL A 90 0.15 -18.06 -16.82
N SER A 91 1.14 -18.73 -17.40
CA SER A 91 1.48 -20.11 -17.02
C SER A 91 2.02 -20.18 -15.58
N PRO A 92 1.81 -21.31 -14.87
CA PRO A 92 2.24 -21.48 -13.48
C PRO A 92 3.73 -21.17 -13.25
N GLU A 93 4.59 -21.50 -14.21
CA GLU A 93 6.05 -21.32 -14.12
C GLU A 93 6.43 -19.81 -14.08
N ARG A 94 5.65 -18.94 -14.72
CA ARG A 94 5.88 -17.50 -14.80
C ARG A 94 5.07 -16.70 -13.79
N LEU A 95 4.15 -17.34 -13.09
CA LEU A 95 3.22 -16.68 -12.17
C LEU A 95 3.95 -15.86 -11.09
N ALA A 96 4.94 -16.46 -10.43
CA ALA A 96 5.72 -15.81 -9.37
C ALA A 96 6.43 -14.55 -9.87
N LEU A 97 6.98 -14.58 -11.09
CA LEU A 97 7.63 -13.43 -11.72
C LEU A 97 6.65 -12.27 -11.93
N HIS A 98 5.47 -12.54 -12.52
CA HIS A 98 4.47 -11.51 -12.82
C HIS A 98 3.83 -10.94 -11.56
N LEU A 99 3.59 -11.77 -10.53
CA LEU A 99 3.13 -11.29 -9.23
C LEU A 99 4.20 -10.47 -8.51
N GLY A 100 5.48 -10.82 -8.69
CA GLY A 100 6.61 -10.02 -8.20
C GLY A 100 6.65 -8.63 -8.83
N PHE A 101 6.51 -8.53 -10.14
CA PHE A 101 6.38 -7.22 -10.83
C PHE A 101 5.15 -6.44 -10.36
N TRP A 102 3.99 -7.10 -10.28
CA TRP A 102 2.79 -6.45 -9.74
C TRP A 102 3.03 -5.92 -8.32
N GLY A 103 3.70 -6.65 -7.46
CA GLY A 103 3.97 -6.26 -6.07
C GLY A 103 4.79 -4.95 -5.93
N THR A 104 5.47 -4.51 -6.99
CA THR A 104 6.24 -3.25 -6.97
C THR A 104 5.40 -2.01 -7.29
N TYR A 105 4.11 -2.16 -7.68
CA TYR A 105 3.28 -1.09 -8.22
C TYR A 105 3.20 0.13 -7.30
N MET A 106 3.05 -0.09 -6.00
CA MET A 106 2.89 0.99 -5.02
C MET A 106 4.16 1.84 -4.90
N ALA A 107 5.31 1.22 -4.65
CA ALA A 107 6.58 1.92 -4.50
C ALA A 107 7.02 2.59 -5.80
N THR A 108 6.86 1.89 -6.95
CA THR A 108 7.20 2.41 -8.27
C THR A 108 6.29 3.57 -8.66
N GLY A 109 4.97 3.43 -8.50
CA GLY A 109 3.99 4.47 -8.79
C GLY A 109 4.21 5.72 -7.93
N THR A 110 4.45 5.52 -6.63
CA THR A 110 4.77 6.62 -5.70
C THR A 110 6.07 7.33 -6.11
N ALA A 111 7.12 6.58 -6.46
CA ALA A 111 8.39 7.17 -6.91
C ALA A 111 8.23 7.99 -8.20
N ILE A 112 7.49 7.48 -9.19
CA ILE A 112 7.18 8.20 -10.44
C ILE A 112 6.40 9.48 -10.15
N ALA A 113 5.38 9.41 -9.29
CA ALA A 113 4.55 10.57 -8.94
C ALA A 113 5.36 11.64 -8.19
N LEU A 114 6.20 11.25 -7.24
CA LEU A 114 7.02 12.16 -6.43
C LEU A 114 8.16 12.80 -7.24
N PHE A 115 8.74 12.07 -8.18
CA PHE A 115 9.77 12.61 -9.05
C PHE A 115 9.19 13.45 -10.20
N GLY A 116 8.21 12.91 -10.93
CA GLY A 116 7.62 13.55 -12.11
C GLY A 116 6.58 14.62 -11.77
N GLY A 117 5.89 14.50 -10.65
CA GLY A 117 4.81 15.41 -10.23
C GLY A 117 5.27 16.87 -10.13
N PRO A 118 6.32 17.20 -9.37
CA PRO A 118 6.81 18.57 -9.26
C PRO A 118 7.26 19.15 -10.61
N LEU A 119 7.89 18.34 -11.49
CA LEU A 119 8.29 18.76 -12.82
C LEU A 119 7.08 19.16 -13.67
N LEU A 120 6.07 18.29 -13.70
CA LEU A 120 4.84 18.53 -14.45
C LEU A 120 4.06 19.73 -13.89
N MET A 121 3.92 19.80 -12.57
CA MET A 121 3.24 20.92 -11.92
C MET A 121 3.94 22.26 -12.17
N GLY A 122 5.25 22.29 -12.30
CA GLY A 122 6.01 23.49 -12.68
C GLY A 122 5.70 23.98 -14.10
N LEU A 123 5.30 23.07 -15.00
CA LEU A 123 5.00 23.39 -16.40
C LEU A 123 3.51 23.70 -16.64
N THR A 124 2.60 22.96 -15.98
CA THR A 124 1.17 22.94 -16.31
C THR A 124 0.26 23.25 -15.12
N GLY A 125 0.86 23.54 -13.95
CA GLY A 125 0.12 23.64 -12.71
C GLY A 125 -0.36 22.28 -12.21
N TRP A 126 -1.01 22.27 -11.05
CA TRP A 126 -1.56 21.07 -10.45
C TRP A 126 -2.73 20.47 -11.27
N GLN A 127 -3.44 21.31 -12.00
CA GLN A 127 -4.52 20.90 -12.92
C GLN A 127 -3.98 20.02 -14.06
N GLY A 128 -2.81 20.34 -14.58
CA GLY A 128 -2.17 19.53 -15.62
C GLY A 128 -1.78 18.13 -15.12
N LEU A 129 -1.36 18.01 -13.85
CA LEU A 129 -1.10 16.71 -13.25
C LEU A 129 -2.38 15.86 -13.18
N TRP A 130 -3.51 16.45 -12.73
CA TRP A 130 -4.80 15.76 -12.70
C TRP A 130 -5.26 15.36 -14.12
N GLY A 131 -5.08 16.23 -15.11
CA GLY A 131 -5.37 15.93 -16.51
C GLY A 131 -4.56 14.75 -17.04
N LEU A 132 -3.24 14.71 -16.75
CA LEU A 132 -2.40 13.57 -17.11
C LEU A 132 -2.87 12.27 -16.48
N LEU A 133 -3.20 12.28 -15.18
CA LEU A 133 -3.70 11.10 -14.47
C LEU A 133 -5.03 10.60 -15.06
N ALA A 134 -5.93 11.52 -15.44
CA ALA A 134 -7.17 11.18 -16.12
C ALA A 134 -6.92 10.47 -17.46
N VAL A 135 -6.01 11.02 -18.30
CA VAL A 135 -5.65 10.43 -19.60
C VAL A 135 -4.98 9.06 -19.41
N VAL A 136 -4.02 8.93 -18.51
CA VAL A 136 -3.32 7.66 -18.28
C VAL A 136 -4.30 6.58 -17.80
N SER A 137 -5.23 6.93 -16.89
CA SER A 137 -6.25 5.99 -16.41
C SER A 137 -7.22 5.58 -17.52
N ALA A 138 -7.66 6.51 -18.36
CA ALA A 138 -8.52 6.22 -19.49
C ALA A 138 -7.84 5.31 -20.53
N LEU A 139 -6.56 5.61 -20.86
CA LEU A 139 -5.76 4.78 -21.76
C LEU A 139 -5.54 3.38 -21.19
N MET A 140 -5.32 3.25 -19.87
CA MET A 140 -5.18 1.96 -19.21
C MET A 140 -6.48 1.17 -19.23
N ALA A 141 -7.63 1.82 -19.00
CA ALA A 141 -8.95 1.18 -19.14
C ALA A 141 -9.15 0.63 -20.57
N LEU A 142 -8.83 1.44 -21.57
CA LEU A 142 -8.90 1.05 -22.98
C LEU A 142 -7.93 -0.10 -23.29
N TRP A 143 -6.70 -0.05 -22.81
CA TRP A 143 -5.72 -1.12 -22.99
C TRP A 143 -6.21 -2.45 -22.40
N VAL A 144 -6.69 -2.45 -21.15
CA VAL A 144 -7.26 -3.66 -20.52
C VAL A 144 -8.46 -4.17 -21.31
N TRP A 145 -9.30 -3.26 -21.80
CA TRP A 145 -10.46 -3.62 -22.64
C TRP A 145 -10.06 -4.29 -23.96
N LEU A 146 -8.98 -3.82 -24.60
CA LEU A 146 -8.52 -4.35 -25.88
C LEU A 146 -7.69 -5.63 -25.74
N GLN A 147 -6.80 -5.71 -24.72
CA GLN A 147 -5.80 -6.77 -24.65
C GLN A 147 -6.20 -7.95 -23.76
N VAL A 148 -7.02 -7.71 -22.72
CA VAL A 148 -7.42 -8.78 -21.80
C VAL A 148 -8.64 -9.52 -22.34
N PRO A 149 -8.60 -10.84 -22.53
CA PRO A 149 -9.73 -11.62 -22.99
C PRO A 149 -10.96 -11.48 -22.08
N SER A 150 -12.15 -11.56 -22.64
CA SER A 150 -13.40 -11.48 -21.89
C SER A 150 -13.55 -12.62 -20.86
N GLU A 151 -14.39 -12.42 -19.84
CA GLU A 151 -14.67 -13.43 -18.82
C GLU A 151 -15.16 -14.74 -19.45
N ARG A 152 -16.01 -14.67 -20.48
CA ARG A 152 -16.53 -15.87 -21.18
C ARG A 152 -15.42 -16.68 -21.83
N GLN A 153 -14.45 -16.02 -22.47
CA GLN A 153 -13.33 -16.69 -23.11
C GLN A 153 -12.40 -17.34 -22.09
N ARG A 154 -12.10 -16.67 -20.97
CA ARG A 154 -11.22 -17.18 -19.92
C ARG A 154 -11.87 -18.30 -19.11
N LEU A 155 -13.16 -18.17 -18.73
CA LEU A 155 -13.87 -19.19 -17.96
C LEU A 155 -14.17 -20.42 -18.82
N GLY A 156 -14.43 -20.26 -20.13
CA GLY A 156 -14.56 -21.39 -21.04
C GLY A 156 -13.29 -22.22 -21.16
N ALA A 157 -12.12 -21.57 -21.22
CA ALA A 157 -10.83 -22.26 -21.21
C ALA A 157 -10.52 -22.95 -19.87
N LEU A 158 -10.89 -22.33 -18.74
CA LEU A 158 -10.71 -22.91 -17.40
C LEU A 158 -11.69 -24.08 -17.13
N ALA A 159 -12.94 -23.99 -17.55
CA ALA A 159 -13.94 -25.05 -17.38
C ALA A 159 -13.58 -26.31 -18.19
N ALA A 160 -12.88 -26.14 -19.30
CA ALA A 160 -12.36 -27.28 -20.08
C ALA A 160 -11.16 -27.97 -19.38
N ALA A 161 -10.53 -27.33 -18.41
CA ALA A 161 -9.30 -27.80 -17.76
C ALA A 161 -9.48 -28.35 -16.32
N THR A 162 -10.65 -28.16 -15.67
CA THR A 162 -10.84 -28.50 -14.25
C THR A 162 -12.20 -29.12 -13.93
N ASN A 163 -12.19 -30.16 -13.09
CA ASN A 163 -13.40 -30.68 -12.45
C ASN A 163 -13.96 -29.69 -11.42
N PRO A 164 -15.27 -29.53 -11.28
CA PRO A 164 -15.89 -28.64 -10.31
C PRO A 164 -15.59 -29.12 -8.87
N VAL A 165 -14.80 -28.38 -8.14
CA VAL A 165 -14.58 -28.58 -6.71
C VAL A 165 -15.73 -27.88 -5.95
N PRO A 166 -16.36 -28.53 -4.93
CA PRO A 166 -17.41 -27.90 -4.14
C PRO A 166 -16.95 -26.55 -3.56
N THR A 167 -17.66 -25.47 -3.88
CA THR A 167 -17.32 -24.13 -3.45
C THR A 167 -17.90 -23.87 -2.05
N GLU A 168 -17.02 -23.72 -1.04
CA GLU A 168 -17.43 -23.12 0.23
C GLU A 168 -17.99 -21.72 -0.03
N SER A 169 -19.08 -21.34 0.66
CA SER A 169 -19.64 -20.01 0.50
C SER A 169 -18.62 -18.92 0.89
N ALA A 170 -18.64 -17.78 0.18
CA ALA A 170 -17.78 -16.66 0.49
C ALA A 170 -17.92 -16.21 1.96
N LEU A 171 -19.16 -16.26 2.49
CA LEU A 171 -19.45 -15.92 3.88
C LEU A 171 -18.80 -16.90 4.88
N ALA A 172 -18.76 -18.20 4.57
CA ALA A 172 -18.10 -19.19 5.44
C ALA A 172 -16.58 -18.95 5.50
N ARG A 173 -15.93 -18.66 4.37
CA ARG A 173 -14.50 -18.30 4.31
C ARG A 173 -14.21 -17.02 5.09
N LEU A 174 -15.05 -15.99 4.94
CA LEU A 174 -14.93 -14.73 5.67
C LEU A 174 -15.07 -14.98 7.19
N ARG A 175 -16.11 -15.70 7.62
CA ARG A 175 -16.32 -16.03 9.03
C ARG A 175 -15.11 -16.77 9.61
N LEU A 176 -14.60 -17.78 8.91
CA LEU A 176 -13.45 -18.57 9.36
C LEU A 176 -12.20 -17.69 9.50
N THR A 177 -11.94 -16.78 8.56
CA THR A 177 -10.83 -15.84 8.61
C THR A 177 -10.97 -14.87 9.80
N LEU A 178 -12.15 -14.28 10.00
CA LEU A 178 -12.39 -13.29 11.05
C LEU A 178 -12.43 -13.89 12.46
N THR A 179 -12.74 -15.19 12.60
CA THR A 179 -12.70 -15.89 13.90
C THR A 179 -11.33 -16.46 14.25
N SER A 180 -10.36 -16.39 13.34
CA SER A 180 -9.03 -16.96 13.52
C SER A 180 -8.00 -15.91 13.93
N ALA A 181 -7.18 -16.19 14.97
CA ALA A 181 -6.20 -15.24 15.50
C ALA A 181 -5.02 -14.96 14.56
N GLY A 182 -4.62 -15.92 13.72
CA GLY A 182 -3.51 -15.78 12.77
C GLY A 182 -3.69 -14.60 11.79
N PRO A 183 -4.80 -14.57 11.02
CA PRO A 183 -5.14 -13.48 10.12
C PRO A 183 -5.17 -12.10 10.80
N TRP A 184 -5.73 -12.00 12.02
CA TRP A 184 -5.76 -10.74 12.78
C TRP A 184 -4.37 -10.25 13.16
N ARG A 185 -3.49 -11.13 13.62
CA ARG A 185 -2.13 -10.75 14.00
C ARG A 185 -1.37 -10.14 12.83
N ILE A 186 -1.35 -10.80 11.67
CA ILE A 186 -0.65 -10.27 10.50
C ILE A 186 -1.33 -9.01 9.96
N ALA A 187 -2.66 -8.90 10.04
CA ALA A 187 -3.40 -7.73 9.61
C ALA A 187 -3.07 -6.49 10.45
N ILE A 188 -3.03 -6.62 11.79
CA ILE A 188 -2.68 -5.51 12.68
C ILE A 188 -1.19 -5.14 12.51
N VAL A 189 -0.30 -6.12 12.43
CA VAL A 189 1.13 -5.86 12.16
C VAL A 189 1.31 -5.08 10.86
N PHE A 190 0.56 -5.44 9.81
CA PHE A 190 0.62 -4.72 8.53
C PHE A 190 0.05 -3.31 8.64
N SER A 191 -1.04 -3.12 9.39
CA SER A 191 -1.60 -1.80 9.69
C SER A 191 -0.59 -0.88 10.39
N MET A 192 0.14 -1.40 11.37
CA MET A 192 1.17 -0.65 12.11
C MET A 192 2.34 -0.24 11.21
N TYR A 193 2.77 -1.11 10.31
CA TYR A 193 3.79 -0.77 9.30
C TYR A 193 3.28 0.30 8.34
N SER A 194 2.14 0.06 7.71
CA SER A 194 1.65 0.89 6.62
C SER A 194 1.23 2.29 7.07
N SER A 195 0.73 2.43 8.31
CA SER A 195 0.39 3.73 8.89
C SER A 195 1.60 4.66 8.99
N GLN A 196 2.71 4.16 9.51
CA GLN A 196 3.92 4.96 9.70
C GLN A 196 4.67 5.17 8.36
N TRP A 197 4.71 4.17 7.48
CA TRP A 197 5.38 4.31 6.19
C TRP A 197 4.72 5.38 5.31
N LEU A 198 3.39 5.32 5.14
CA LEU A 198 2.66 6.31 4.33
C LEU A 198 2.75 7.71 4.96
N ALA A 199 2.65 7.82 6.28
CA ALA A 199 2.75 9.11 6.96
C ALA A 199 4.14 9.74 6.78
N VAL A 200 5.21 8.98 6.99
CA VAL A 200 6.59 9.48 6.82
C VAL A 200 6.85 9.85 5.37
N ILE A 201 6.68 8.91 4.43
CA ILE A 201 6.98 9.15 3.01
C ILE A 201 6.09 10.26 2.42
N GLY A 202 4.80 10.29 2.78
CA GLY A 202 3.85 11.27 2.26
C GLY A 202 4.15 12.70 2.70
N PHE A 203 4.71 12.92 3.90
CA PHE A 203 5.06 14.25 4.38
C PHE A 203 6.51 14.65 4.14
N LEU A 204 7.40 13.77 3.67
CA LEU A 204 8.79 14.13 3.37
C LEU A 204 8.92 15.35 2.44
N PRO A 205 8.11 15.53 1.37
CA PRO A 205 8.18 16.75 0.57
C PRO A 205 7.94 18.01 1.38
N SER A 206 6.98 17.97 2.33
CA SER A 206 6.69 19.11 3.22
C SER A 206 7.83 19.38 4.21
N VAL A 207 8.43 18.31 4.76
CA VAL A 207 9.60 18.39 5.65
C VAL A 207 10.79 19.04 4.93
N TYR A 208 11.05 18.62 3.70
CA TYR A 208 12.15 19.15 2.89
C TYR A 208 11.89 20.58 2.40
N ALA A 209 10.63 20.91 2.08
CA ALA A 209 10.26 22.29 1.73
C ALA A 209 10.47 23.26 2.92
N GLN A 210 10.14 22.83 4.14
CA GLN A 210 10.43 23.62 5.35
C GLN A 210 11.94 23.78 5.60
N ALA A 211 12.75 22.82 5.16
CA ALA A 211 14.22 22.92 5.20
C ALA A 211 14.81 23.75 4.04
N GLY A 212 13.96 24.41 3.22
CA GLY A 212 14.39 25.28 2.13
C GLY A 212 14.76 24.58 0.82
N LEU A 213 14.47 23.28 0.69
CA LEU A 213 14.74 22.55 -0.55
C LEU A 213 13.69 22.88 -1.62
N SER A 214 14.11 22.90 -2.89
CA SER A 214 13.18 23.06 -4.01
C SER A 214 12.21 21.87 -4.08
N SER A 215 11.01 22.12 -4.61
CA SER A 215 9.98 21.08 -4.80
C SER A 215 10.49 19.89 -5.63
N GLN A 216 11.31 20.15 -6.63
CA GLN A 216 11.93 19.12 -7.45
C GLN A 216 12.92 18.26 -6.67
N THR A 217 13.81 18.89 -5.87
CA THR A 217 14.78 18.17 -5.03
C THR A 217 14.05 17.35 -3.96
N ALA A 218 13.07 17.95 -3.28
CA ALA A 218 12.25 17.28 -2.28
C ALA A 218 11.54 16.05 -2.88
N GLY A 219 10.96 16.20 -4.07
CA GLY A 219 10.33 15.11 -4.81
C GLY A 219 11.29 13.98 -5.17
N ALA A 220 12.48 14.32 -5.70
CA ALA A 220 13.50 13.32 -6.07
C ALA A 220 14.02 12.54 -4.84
N LEU A 221 14.31 13.21 -3.73
CA LEU A 221 14.76 12.57 -2.50
C LEU A 221 13.68 11.66 -1.91
N THR A 222 12.42 12.09 -1.93
CA THR A 222 11.30 11.28 -1.45
C THR A 222 11.01 10.10 -2.39
N ALA A 223 11.15 10.28 -3.70
CA ALA A 223 11.02 9.21 -4.68
C ALA A 223 12.05 8.09 -4.42
N LEU A 224 13.31 8.45 -4.17
CA LEU A 224 14.34 7.47 -3.82
C LEU A 224 14.01 6.77 -2.49
N ALA A 225 13.55 7.52 -1.47
CA ALA A 225 13.13 6.95 -0.20
C ALA A 225 11.96 5.95 -0.36
N SER A 226 11.02 6.20 -1.27
CA SER A 226 9.97 5.26 -1.61
C SER A 226 10.51 4.02 -2.34
N LEU A 227 11.38 4.21 -3.32
CA LEU A 227 11.87 3.13 -4.19
C LEU A 227 12.74 2.12 -3.43
N VAL A 228 13.57 2.56 -2.49
CA VAL A 228 14.43 1.66 -1.69
C VAL A 228 13.63 0.69 -0.82
N ASN A 229 12.34 0.93 -0.56
CA ASN A 229 11.45 0.00 0.15
C ASN A 229 11.35 -1.37 -0.54
N VAL A 230 11.43 -1.37 -1.87
CA VAL A 230 11.40 -2.61 -2.68
C VAL A 230 12.55 -3.54 -2.32
N THR A 231 13.73 -2.99 -2.00
CA THR A 231 14.91 -3.79 -1.65
C THR A 231 14.70 -4.62 -0.39
N GLY A 232 14.01 -4.05 0.61
CA GLY A 232 13.64 -4.76 1.83
C GLY A 232 12.68 -5.91 1.58
N SER A 233 11.66 -5.68 0.74
CA SER A 233 10.69 -6.72 0.39
C SER A 233 11.34 -7.89 -0.35
N ILE A 234 12.26 -7.61 -1.28
CA ILE A 234 13.04 -8.64 -1.99
C ILE A 234 13.97 -9.37 -1.01
N ALA A 235 14.64 -8.64 -0.13
CA ALA A 235 15.53 -9.23 0.89
C ALA A 235 14.75 -10.16 1.83
N ALA A 236 13.55 -9.79 2.25
CA ALA A 236 12.68 -10.64 3.08
C ALA A 236 12.41 -11.99 2.44
N GLY A 237 12.02 -12.02 1.16
CA GLY A 237 11.78 -13.26 0.43
C GLY A 237 13.01 -14.17 0.39
N ARG A 238 14.20 -13.58 0.12
CA ARG A 238 15.47 -14.34 0.09
C ARG A 238 15.87 -14.86 1.47
N LEU A 239 15.69 -14.05 2.52
CA LEU A 239 16.02 -14.44 3.89
C LEU A 239 15.09 -15.54 4.41
N LEU A 240 13.79 -15.45 4.12
CA LEU A 240 12.82 -16.50 4.44
C LEU A 240 13.16 -17.81 3.73
N HIS A 241 13.54 -17.75 2.45
CA HIS A 241 13.96 -18.92 1.69
C HIS A 241 15.24 -19.56 2.29
N ARG A 242 16.13 -18.77 2.89
CA ARG A 242 17.32 -19.24 3.63
C ARG A 242 17.01 -19.73 5.04
N GLY A 243 15.74 -19.80 5.44
CA GLY A 243 15.32 -20.32 6.74
C GLY A 243 15.35 -19.31 7.89
N VAL A 244 15.54 -18.01 7.61
CA VAL A 244 15.44 -16.99 8.66
C VAL A 244 14.01 -16.91 9.18
N CYS A 245 13.86 -16.95 10.50
CA CYS A 245 12.55 -16.93 11.16
C CYS A 245 11.83 -15.60 10.87
N SER A 246 10.56 -15.67 10.43
CA SER A 246 9.73 -14.52 10.11
C SER A 246 9.63 -13.51 11.26
N ARG A 247 9.58 -13.99 12.50
CA ARG A 247 9.54 -13.12 13.69
C ARG A 247 10.78 -12.24 13.80
N HIS A 248 11.97 -12.76 13.53
CA HIS A 248 13.21 -11.97 13.56
C HIS A 248 13.21 -10.89 12.48
N LEU A 249 12.66 -11.19 11.31
CA LEU A 249 12.52 -10.20 10.23
C LEU A 249 11.54 -9.08 10.59
N LEU A 250 10.41 -9.42 11.23
CA LEU A 250 9.46 -8.41 11.73
C LEU A 250 10.09 -7.53 12.82
N TYR A 251 10.84 -8.14 13.74
CA TYR A 251 11.56 -7.40 14.80
C TYR A 251 12.61 -6.48 14.19
N LEU A 252 13.44 -6.98 13.27
CA LEU A 252 14.41 -6.18 12.55
C LEU A 252 13.75 -4.95 11.89
N GLY A 253 12.62 -5.17 11.19
CA GLY A 253 11.89 -4.11 10.53
C GLY A 253 11.41 -3.03 11.50
N PHE A 254 10.66 -3.39 12.54
CA PHE A 254 10.09 -2.41 13.47
C PHE A 254 11.14 -1.72 14.34
N ILE A 255 12.13 -2.45 14.85
CA ILE A 255 13.23 -1.84 15.63
C ILE A 255 14.00 -0.85 14.76
N SER A 256 14.34 -1.25 13.53
CA SER A 256 15.03 -0.36 12.59
C SER A 256 14.18 0.87 12.26
N MET A 257 12.89 0.72 11.99
CA MET A 257 11.99 1.85 11.71
C MET A 257 11.93 2.81 12.91
N THR A 258 11.87 2.32 14.14
CA THR A 258 11.89 3.18 15.34
C THR A 258 13.18 3.95 15.46
N LEU A 259 14.32 3.27 15.38
CA LEU A 259 15.64 3.89 15.53
C LEU A 259 15.93 4.91 14.42
N THR A 260 15.62 4.54 13.18
CA THR A 260 15.86 5.42 12.03
C THR A 260 14.89 6.59 11.97
N ALA A 261 13.63 6.43 12.42
CA ALA A 261 12.71 7.55 12.57
C ALA A 261 13.19 8.52 13.65
N PHE A 262 13.70 8.02 14.77
CA PHE A 262 14.31 8.86 15.81
C PHE A 262 15.53 9.62 15.27
N LEU A 263 16.39 8.98 14.50
CA LEU A 263 17.51 9.66 13.83
C LEU A 263 17.05 10.65 12.75
N ALA A 264 15.98 10.37 12.02
CA ALA A 264 15.50 11.26 10.97
C ALA A 264 14.83 12.53 11.51
N PHE A 265 14.07 12.43 12.60
CA PHE A 265 13.23 13.51 13.11
C PHE A 265 13.66 14.03 14.50
N GLY A 266 14.37 13.24 15.27
CA GLY A 266 14.81 13.58 16.63
C GLY A 266 15.90 14.66 16.69
N PRO A 267 16.23 15.11 17.90
CA PRO A 267 17.17 16.22 18.09
C PRO A 267 18.64 15.87 17.84
N LEU A 268 19.03 14.58 17.96
CA LEU A 268 20.43 14.14 17.86
C LEU A 268 21.10 14.45 16.52
N THR A 269 20.32 14.60 15.46
CA THR A 269 20.82 14.79 14.09
C THR A 269 20.35 16.14 13.51
N ALA A 270 19.95 17.09 14.39
CA ALA A 270 19.40 18.37 13.96
C ALA A 270 20.31 19.09 12.95
N ASP A 271 21.62 19.05 13.21
CA ASP A 271 22.64 19.73 12.40
C ASP A 271 23.30 18.83 11.34
N ALA A 272 22.75 17.61 11.11
CA ALA A 272 23.31 16.61 10.20
C ALA A 272 22.29 16.19 9.11
N PRO A 273 21.96 17.04 8.12
CA PRO A 273 20.91 16.77 7.15
C PRO A 273 21.16 15.51 6.30
N VAL A 274 22.42 15.22 5.97
CA VAL A 274 22.79 14.00 5.24
C VAL A 274 22.48 12.75 6.08
N LEU A 275 22.81 12.77 7.38
CA LEU A 275 22.52 11.65 8.27
C LEU A 275 21.01 11.43 8.44
N ARG A 276 20.23 12.53 8.55
CA ARG A 276 18.77 12.46 8.55
C ARG A 276 18.24 11.79 7.29
N TYR A 277 18.75 12.16 6.13
CA TYR A 277 18.31 11.56 4.88
C TYR A 277 18.68 10.08 4.78
N LEU A 278 19.90 9.70 5.17
CA LEU A 278 20.31 8.29 5.25
C LEU A 278 19.42 7.49 6.21
N ALA A 279 19.03 8.08 7.34
CA ALA A 279 18.09 7.47 8.27
C ALA A 279 16.72 7.24 7.62
N VAL A 280 16.21 8.18 6.82
CA VAL A 280 14.96 8.01 6.05
C VAL A 280 15.09 6.87 5.02
N LEU A 281 16.21 6.78 4.32
CA LEU A 281 16.45 5.69 3.37
C LEU A 281 16.45 4.33 4.08
N LEU A 282 17.12 4.23 5.23
CA LEU A 282 17.16 3.00 6.05
C LEU A 282 15.77 2.68 6.64
N PHE A 283 15.02 3.68 7.09
CA PHE A 283 13.63 3.53 7.54
C PHE A 283 12.79 2.82 6.48
N SER A 284 12.88 3.27 5.25
CA SER A 284 12.09 2.71 4.15
C SER A 284 12.65 1.38 3.66
N ALA A 285 13.97 1.27 3.46
CA ALA A 285 14.61 0.07 2.93
C ALA A 285 14.43 -1.13 3.87
N ILE A 286 14.77 -0.97 5.17
CA ILE A 286 14.64 -2.07 6.13
C ILE A 286 13.17 -2.27 6.51
N GLY A 287 12.38 -1.20 6.60
CA GLY A 287 10.93 -1.29 6.80
C GLY A 287 10.23 -2.17 5.77
N GLY A 288 10.70 -2.15 4.52
CA GLY A 288 10.21 -3.02 3.43
C GLY A 288 10.30 -4.52 3.71
N VAL A 289 11.13 -4.94 4.67
CA VAL A 289 11.19 -6.35 5.10
C VAL A 289 9.85 -6.81 5.70
N ILE A 290 9.10 -5.89 6.34
CA ILE A 290 7.84 -6.22 7.01
C ILE A 290 6.78 -6.71 6.02
N PRO A 291 6.38 -5.93 4.97
CA PRO A 291 5.38 -6.40 4.01
C PRO A 291 5.81 -7.68 3.29
N GLY A 292 7.07 -7.80 2.88
CA GLY A 292 7.60 -9.02 2.24
C GLY A 292 7.44 -10.26 3.12
N THR A 293 7.69 -10.12 4.43
CA THR A 293 7.50 -11.19 5.41
C THR A 293 6.02 -11.50 5.63
N LEU A 294 5.16 -10.49 5.75
CA LEU A 294 3.73 -10.68 6.05
C LEU A 294 2.97 -11.34 4.91
N PHE A 295 3.26 -10.99 3.65
CA PHE A 295 2.66 -11.66 2.50
C PHE A 295 3.06 -13.14 2.43
N SER A 296 4.31 -13.46 2.76
CA SER A 296 4.75 -14.86 2.86
C SER A 296 4.07 -15.60 4.02
N LEU A 297 3.87 -14.93 5.15
CA LEU A 297 3.18 -15.49 6.31
C LEU A 297 1.69 -15.74 6.06
N ALA A 298 1.03 -14.93 5.23
CA ALA A 298 -0.40 -15.02 4.98
C ALA A 298 -0.83 -16.43 4.52
N VAL A 299 0.01 -17.10 3.73
CA VAL A 299 -0.23 -18.48 3.26
C VAL A 299 -0.21 -19.48 4.43
N HIS A 300 0.65 -19.24 5.43
CA HIS A 300 0.86 -20.18 6.55
C HIS A 300 -0.11 -19.95 7.72
N VAL A 301 -0.58 -18.72 7.92
CA VAL A 301 -1.51 -18.38 9.02
C VAL A 301 -2.96 -18.41 8.59
N ALA A 302 -3.25 -18.53 7.30
CA ALA A 302 -4.59 -18.75 6.80
C ALA A 302 -5.16 -20.05 7.39
N PRO A 303 -6.42 -20.05 7.85
CA PRO A 303 -7.04 -21.25 8.46
C PRO A 303 -7.03 -22.48 7.56
N ASN A 304 -7.15 -22.30 6.26
CA ASN A 304 -7.00 -23.35 5.23
C ASN A 304 -6.56 -22.73 3.89
N ALA A 305 -6.22 -23.58 2.92
CA ALA A 305 -5.76 -23.16 1.60
C ALA A 305 -6.79 -22.28 0.83
N ARG A 306 -8.09 -22.43 1.12
CA ARG A 306 -9.17 -21.68 0.47
C ARG A 306 -9.38 -20.31 1.08
N THR A 307 -8.87 -20.06 2.28
CA THR A 307 -8.99 -18.77 2.99
C THR A 307 -7.77 -17.87 2.83
N VAL A 308 -6.74 -18.28 2.08
CA VAL A 308 -5.53 -17.48 1.87
C VAL A 308 -5.87 -16.12 1.24
N SER A 309 -6.67 -16.09 0.17
CA SER A 309 -7.08 -14.83 -0.47
C SER A 309 -7.90 -13.94 0.46
N THR A 310 -8.80 -14.52 1.27
CA THR A 310 -9.59 -13.78 2.26
C THR A 310 -8.70 -13.22 3.37
N THR A 311 -7.68 -13.99 3.80
CA THR A 311 -6.69 -13.55 4.79
C THR A 311 -5.86 -12.37 4.27
N VAL A 312 -5.40 -12.43 3.02
CA VAL A 312 -4.70 -11.32 2.36
C VAL A 312 -5.62 -10.10 2.21
N GLY A 313 -6.87 -10.30 1.83
CA GLY A 313 -7.88 -9.23 1.75
C GLY A 313 -8.09 -8.54 3.09
N TRP A 314 -8.22 -9.32 4.18
CA TRP A 314 -8.32 -8.78 5.53
C TRP A 314 -7.06 -8.01 5.96
N MET A 315 -5.89 -8.54 5.67
CA MET A 315 -4.62 -7.87 5.90
C MET A 315 -4.54 -6.53 5.15
N GLN A 316 -4.96 -6.49 3.88
CA GLN A 316 -5.02 -5.25 3.08
C GLN A 316 -6.03 -4.25 3.65
N GLN A 317 -7.19 -4.70 4.11
CA GLN A 317 -8.19 -3.82 4.71
C GLN A 317 -7.65 -3.14 5.97
N CYS A 318 -7.01 -3.88 6.87
CA CYS A 318 -6.37 -3.32 8.07
C CYS A 318 -5.19 -2.40 7.69
N SER A 319 -4.42 -2.74 6.66
CA SER A 319 -3.38 -1.86 6.13
C SER A 319 -3.96 -0.53 5.65
N SER A 320 -5.07 -0.56 4.92
CA SER A 320 -5.77 0.65 4.46
C SER A 320 -6.27 1.49 5.64
N ALA A 321 -6.75 0.85 6.72
CA ALA A 321 -7.12 1.56 7.96
C ALA A 321 -5.91 2.26 8.58
N GLY A 322 -4.76 1.59 8.65
CA GLY A 322 -3.51 2.21 9.11
C GLY A 322 -3.06 3.37 8.24
N GLN A 323 -3.12 3.21 6.93
CA GLN A 323 -2.78 4.26 5.96
C GLN A 323 -3.77 5.44 5.99
N PHE A 324 -5.04 5.19 6.32
CA PHE A 324 -6.03 6.26 6.48
C PHE A 324 -5.77 7.08 7.75
N LEU A 325 -5.46 6.43 8.86
CA LEU A 325 -5.28 7.09 10.16
C LEU A 325 -3.87 7.68 10.35
N GLY A 326 -2.84 7.07 9.77
CA GLY A 326 -1.44 7.44 9.99
C GLY A 326 -1.11 8.89 9.65
N PRO A 327 -1.33 9.36 8.39
CA PRO A 327 -0.97 10.71 8.00
C PRO A 327 -1.68 11.82 8.79
N PRO A 328 -3.01 11.78 9.05
CA PRO A 328 -3.66 12.76 9.90
C PRO A 328 -3.12 12.81 11.33
N LEU A 329 -2.79 11.64 11.93
CA LEU A 329 -2.21 11.57 13.27
C LEU A 329 -0.82 12.22 13.32
N VAL A 330 0.04 11.93 12.35
CA VAL A 330 1.37 12.57 12.26
C VAL A 330 1.23 14.08 12.02
N ALA A 331 0.31 14.50 11.15
CA ALA A 331 0.04 15.91 10.90
C ALA A 331 -0.47 16.64 12.16
N TRP A 332 -1.33 15.97 12.94
CA TRP A 332 -1.84 16.51 14.21
C TRP A 332 -0.72 16.66 15.25
N VAL A 333 0.13 15.65 15.42
CA VAL A 333 1.30 15.73 16.32
C VAL A 333 2.26 16.84 15.87
N ALA A 334 2.54 16.95 14.57
CA ALA A 334 3.40 17.99 14.02
C ALA A 334 2.79 19.40 14.23
N GLY A 335 1.47 19.54 14.09
CA GLY A 335 0.74 20.79 14.33
C GLY A 335 0.82 21.23 15.79
N LEU A 336 0.63 20.31 16.75
CA LEU A 336 0.75 20.60 18.20
C LEU A 336 2.17 20.95 18.61
N ALA A 337 3.16 20.29 18.01
CA ALA A 337 4.57 20.47 18.34
C ALA A 337 5.23 21.66 17.63
N GLY A 338 4.54 22.30 16.70
CA GLY A 338 5.10 23.35 15.84
C GLY A 338 6.17 22.85 14.86
N GLY A 339 6.19 21.56 14.53
CA GLY A 339 7.13 20.96 13.57
C GLY A 339 7.21 19.44 13.64
N TRP A 340 8.07 18.87 12.82
CA TRP A 340 8.16 17.42 12.60
C TRP A 340 9.00 16.66 13.62
N GLN A 341 9.62 17.34 14.60
CA GLN A 341 10.58 16.78 15.55
C GLN A 341 10.00 15.66 16.45
N TRP A 342 8.67 15.54 16.54
CA TRP A 342 8.00 14.51 17.33
C TRP A 342 7.39 13.38 16.48
N THR A 343 7.59 13.38 15.16
CA THR A 343 7.09 12.31 14.26
C THR A 343 7.54 10.92 14.70
N TRP A 344 8.76 10.80 15.25
CA TRP A 344 9.30 9.54 15.73
C TRP A 344 8.50 8.92 16.90
N THR A 345 7.77 9.70 17.68
CA THR A 345 6.95 9.16 18.77
C THR A 345 5.76 8.35 18.25
N MET A 346 5.13 8.84 17.21
CA MET A 346 4.02 8.14 16.56
C MET A 346 4.51 6.86 15.86
N THR A 347 5.60 6.94 15.12
CA THR A 347 6.19 5.76 14.47
C THR A 347 6.71 4.76 15.49
N GLY A 348 7.31 5.22 16.60
CA GLY A 348 7.75 4.38 17.72
C GLY A 348 6.60 3.66 18.40
N ALA A 349 5.49 4.36 18.65
CA ALA A 349 4.28 3.76 19.23
C ALA A 349 3.68 2.67 18.31
N ALA A 350 3.55 2.95 17.00
CA ALA A 350 3.10 1.97 16.02
C ALA A 350 4.04 0.76 15.94
N SER A 351 5.36 1.00 15.96
CA SER A 351 6.35 -0.08 15.97
C SER A 351 6.29 -0.92 17.25
N LEU A 352 6.09 -0.31 18.40
CA LEU A 352 5.92 -1.05 19.67
C LEU A 352 4.72 -1.99 19.62
N VAL A 353 3.57 -1.50 19.16
CA VAL A 353 2.38 -2.35 18.95
C VAL A 353 2.67 -3.47 17.96
N GLY A 354 3.34 -3.15 16.84
CA GLY A 354 3.77 -4.14 15.85
C GLY A 354 4.66 -5.23 16.43
N LEU A 355 5.66 -4.87 17.27
CA LEU A 355 6.56 -5.80 17.97
C LEU A 355 5.80 -6.71 18.95
N LEU A 356 4.92 -6.13 19.76
CA LEU A 356 4.14 -6.88 20.75
C LEU A 356 3.26 -7.94 20.08
N ILE A 357 2.61 -7.60 18.97
CA ILE A 357 1.75 -8.54 18.23
C ILE A 357 2.58 -9.56 17.45
N ALA A 358 3.71 -9.12 16.85
CA ALA A 358 4.62 -10.01 16.14
C ALA A 358 5.23 -11.09 17.04
N SER A 359 5.37 -10.84 18.37
CA SER A 359 5.83 -11.84 19.34
C SER A 359 4.95 -13.09 19.38
N GLY A 360 3.65 -12.91 19.15
CA GLY A 360 2.66 -13.99 19.10
C GLY A 360 2.53 -14.68 17.74
N VAL A 361 3.25 -14.22 16.70
CA VAL A 361 3.24 -14.86 15.39
C VAL A 361 4.24 -16.01 15.41
N THR A 362 3.78 -17.19 15.79
CA THR A 362 4.56 -18.43 15.72
C THR A 362 4.16 -19.18 14.45
N LEU A 363 5.13 -19.47 13.58
CA LEU A 363 4.95 -20.50 12.58
C LEU A 363 4.92 -21.85 13.29
N ARG A 364 3.83 -22.62 13.17
CA ARG A 364 3.94 -24.07 13.33
C ARG A 364 4.95 -24.52 12.26
N ARG A 365 6.09 -25.05 12.67
CA ARG A 365 6.93 -25.81 11.75
C ARG A 365 6.01 -26.88 11.13
N PRO A 366 6.00 -27.08 9.81
CA PRO A 366 5.42 -28.29 9.25
C PRO A 366 6.09 -29.45 9.98
N ASP A 367 5.30 -30.38 10.52
CA ASP A 367 5.85 -31.63 10.99
C ASP A 367 6.67 -32.21 9.84
N PRO A 368 7.90 -32.70 10.09
CA PRO A 368 8.67 -33.37 9.06
C PRO A 368 7.78 -34.48 8.50
N MET A 369 7.56 -34.45 7.20
CA MET A 369 6.82 -35.53 6.52
C MET A 369 7.50 -36.85 6.83
N PRO A 370 6.73 -37.88 7.19
CA PRO A 370 7.27 -39.20 7.51
C PRO A 370 8.02 -39.83 6.35
#